data_6db2393cc21213b755e624aa88f1dd06
#
_entry.id   6db2393cc21213b755e624aa88f1dd06
#
_cell.length_a   1.000
_cell.length_b   1.000
_cell.length_c   1.000
_cell.angle_alpha   90.00
_cell.angle_beta   90.00
_cell.angle_gamma   90.00
#
_symmetry.space_group_name_H-M   'P 1'
#
loop_
_entity.id
_entity.type
_entity.pdbx_description
1 polymer ?
#
loop_
_entity_poly.entity_id
_entity_poly.type
_entity_poly.pdbx_seq_one_letter_code
_entity_poly.pdbx_strand_id
1 'polypeptide(L)'
;MTRAPASQSPHRIALLFNANKVYDREIIAGIGDYLRSTRVAWDLFLEEDFRCRLAGIERFDGDGIIADFDDPAVAEALRGCPLPVVAVGSSFEDATQYPPELPYIATDNRKLVSLAWTHLIGAGLPNLAMYSLPVAQENRWAQERELAFQALGRKEGVPAPIYRGQATSASAWNQAIEQLSVWLHSLPKPVGVIAVTDARARHLLQACLIHGIAVPEQVAIIGIDNDPLTRTLTRIPLSSVIQGTEEMGKTAAHLLHQMLRGARFPGQRILVPPVGINVLDSTRHEPLSSPHVMRARHFIRQYACQGIKTEQVADYVGVSRSSLEEYFRRELQCTVHQEILRHKLDAAKAMLASRDASSAEVAIRCGFTSLQYMYAVFRRELDCTPREYQDSVANASAPRLSTP
;
A
#
# COMPACT_ATOMS: atom_id res chain seq x y z
N MET A 1 -17.97 -0.82 53.79
CA MET A 1 -16.88 -0.04 53.18
C MET A 1 -16.00 -1.02 52.41
N THR A 2 -16.28 -1.23 51.15
CA THR A 2 -15.50 -2.08 50.24
C THR A 2 -14.26 -1.29 49.80
N ARG A 3 -13.06 -1.75 50.19
CA ARG A 3 -11.78 -1.22 49.75
C ARG A 3 -11.76 -1.22 48.20
N ALA A 4 -11.58 -0.06 47.59
CA ALA A 4 -11.25 0.03 46.18
C ALA A 4 -9.99 -0.83 45.91
N PRO A 5 -9.94 -1.62 44.81
CA PRO A 5 -8.74 -2.36 44.48
C PRO A 5 -7.59 -1.37 44.28
N ALA A 6 -6.43 -1.65 44.90
CA ALA A 6 -5.22 -0.88 44.74
C ALA A 6 -4.97 -0.74 43.22
N SER A 7 -4.89 0.48 42.72
CA SER A 7 -4.49 0.73 41.32
C SER A 7 -3.04 0.23 41.19
N GLN A 8 -2.86 -0.92 40.54
CA GLN A 8 -1.53 -1.30 40.08
C GLN A 8 -1.05 -0.15 39.15
N SER A 9 0.18 0.35 39.39
CA SER A 9 0.79 1.30 38.48
C SER A 9 0.78 0.72 37.06
N PRO A 10 0.50 1.53 36.03
CA PRO A 10 0.50 1.04 34.66
C PRO A 10 1.89 0.47 34.29
N HIS A 11 1.91 -0.66 33.57
CA HIS A 11 3.16 -1.20 33.04
C HIS A 11 3.78 -0.23 32.03
N ARG A 12 5.08 0.02 32.17
CA ARG A 12 5.83 0.86 31.26
C ARG A 12 6.39 0.03 30.10
N ILE A 13 5.94 0.33 28.88
CA ILE A 13 6.25 -0.45 27.67
C ILE A 13 6.97 0.42 26.66
N ALA A 14 8.11 -0.05 26.13
CA ALA A 14 8.78 0.61 25.02
C ALA A 14 8.30 0.05 23.68
N LEU A 15 8.02 0.96 22.74
CA LEU A 15 7.69 0.68 21.34
C LEU A 15 8.86 1.14 20.46
N LEU A 16 9.66 0.19 19.94
CA LEU A 16 10.85 0.49 19.16
C LEU A 16 10.56 0.35 17.66
N PHE A 17 10.00 1.40 17.08
CA PHE A 17 9.53 1.47 15.70
C PHE A 17 10.05 2.72 14.99
N ASN A 18 10.05 2.67 13.65
CA ASN A 18 10.29 3.82 12.80
C ASN A 18 8.97 4.39 12.31
N ALA A 19 8.41 5.37 13.01
CA ALA A 19 7.13 5.98 12.69
C ALA A 19 7.06 6.68 11.30
N ASN A 20 8.17 6.78 10.55
CA ASN A 20 8.15 7.23 9.16
C ASN A 20 7.70 6.13 8.17
N LYS A 21 7.78 4.84 8.57
CA LYS A 21 7.26 3.73 7.75
C LYS A 21 5.77 3.55 8.02
N VAL A 22 4.97 3.39 6.95
CA VAL A 22 3.54 3.05 7.10
C VAL A 22 3.34 1.73 7.83
N TYR A 23 4.16 0.73 7.51
CA TYR A 23 4.20 -0.58 8.17
C TYR A 23 4.24 -0.46 9.70
N ASP A 24 5.19 0.32 10.23
CA ASP A 24 5.37 0.51 11.66
C ASP A 24 4.20 1.29 12.29
N ARG A 25 3.70 2.33 11.60
CA ARG A 25 2.54 3.10 12.08
C ARG A 25 1.27 2.24 12.22
N GLU A 26 1.03 1.34 11.29
CA GLU A 26 -0.13 0.45 11.35
C GLU A 26 0.01 -0.60 12.46
N ILE A 27 1.23 -1.11 12.72
CA ILE A 27 1.49 -1.96 13.89
C ILE A 27 1.21 -1.20 15.19
N ILE A 28 1.70 0.04 15.31
CA ILE A 28 1.43 0.90 16.47
C ILE A 28 -0.08 1.16 16.60
N ALA A 29 -0.79 1.40 15.51
CA ALA A 29 -2.24 1.57 15.50
C ALA A 29 -2.96 0.31 16.03
N GLY A 30 -2.52 -0.88 15.62
CA GLY A 30 -3.02 -2.16 16.13
C GLY A 30 -2.79 -2.35 17.64
N ILE A 31 -1.61 -1.94 18.14
CA ILE A 31 -1.34 -1.92 19.59
C ILE A 31 -2.34 -0.99 20.29
N GLY A 32 -2.55 0.22 19.75
CA GLY A 32 -3.53 1.17 20.27
C GLY A 32 -4.96 0.63 20.28
N ASP A 33 -5.36 -0.11 19.24
CA ASP A 33 -6.67 -0.77 19.18
C ASP A 33 -6.84 -1.82 20.27
N TYR A 34 -5.79 -2.63 20.53
CA TYR A 34 -5.79 -3.59 21.63
C TYR A 34 -6.00 -2.91 22.98
N LEU A 35 -5.29 -1.81 23.24
CA LEU A 35 -5.42 -1.05 24.50
C LEU A 35 -6.81 -0.43 24.66
N ARG A 36 -7.41 0.09 23.57
CA ARG A 36 -8.78 0.64 23.60
C ARG A 36 -9.86 -0.43 23.83
N SER A 37 -9.65 -1.62 23.29
CA SER A 37 -10.60 -2.73 23.39
C SER A 37 -10.50 -3.51 24.70
N THR A 38 -9.45 -3.29 25.48
CA THR A 38 -9.19 -3.98 26.75
C THR A 38 -9.12 -2.96 27.89
N ARG A 39 -9.13 -3.44 29.14
CA ARG A 39 -8.92 -2.60 30.33
C ARG A 39 -7.45 -2.50 30.75
N VAL A 40 -6.55 -2.76 29.82
CA VAL A 40 -5.10 -2.70 30.06
C VAL A 40 -4.66 -1.25 30.00
N ALA A 41 -3.97 -0.80 31.04
CA ALA A 41 -3.35 0.52 31.11
C ALA A 41 -1.82 0.36 31.02
N TRP A 42 -1.23 0.86 29.95
CA TRP A 42 0.22 0.93 29.76
C TRP A 42 0.70 2.38 29.74
N ASP A 43 1.87 2.63 30.33
CA ASP A 43 2.67 3.83 30.13
C ASP A 43 3.59 3.55 28.92
N LEU A 44 3.32 4.20 27.79
CA LEU A 44 3.99 3.92 26.53
C LEU A 44 5.15 4.87 26.28
N PHE A 45 6.34 4.33 26.12
CA PHE A 45 7.48 5.04 25.57
C PHE A 45 7.54 4.79 24.06
N LEU A 46 7.42 5.86 23.28
CA LEU A 46 7.62 5.90 21.83
C LEU A 46 8.43 7.14 21.49
N GLU A 47 9.64 6.96 20.97
CA GLU A 47 10.53 8.07 20.64
C GLU A 47 10.02 8.85 19.41
N GLU A 48 9.93 10.17 19.53
CA GLU A 48 9.48 11.06 18.45
C GLU A 48 10.50 11.11 17.30
N ASP A 49 11.79 11.23 17.59
CA ASP A 49 12.87 11.08 16.61
C ASP A 49 13.30 9.62 16.53
N PHE A 50 12.76 8.90 15.55
CA PHE A 50 13.06 7.48 15.37
C PHE A 50 14.57 7.16 15.26
N ARG A 51 15.41 8.13 14.87
CA ARG A 51 16.88 7.96 14.82
C ARG A 51 17.49 7.79 16.21
N CYS A 52 16.83 8.33 17.23
CA CYS A 52 17.22 8.24 18.62
C CYS A 52 16.52 7.11 19.39
N ARG A 53 15.65 6.29 18.75
CA ARG A 53 14.81 5.30 19.43
C ARG A 53 15.56 4.23 20.23
N LEU A 54 16.85 4.04 19.94
CA LEU A 54 17.72 3.09 20.66
C LEU A 54 18.61 3.78 21.71
N ALA A 55 18.62 5.11 21.79
CA ALA A 55 19.45 5.84 22.75
C ALA A 55 18.99 5.51 24.17
N GLY A 56 19.88 4.91 24.95
CA GLY A 56 19.63 4.57 26.36
C GLY A 56 18.72 3.37 26.59
N ILE A 57 18.34 2.62 25.53
CA ILE A 57 17.44 1.46 25.67
C ILE A 57 18.02 0.39 26.63
N GLU A 58 19.31 0.27 26.73
CA GLU A 58 19.99 -0.64 27.67
C GLU A 58 19.75 -0.29 29.15
N ARG A 59 19.28 0.93 29.43
CA ARG A 59 18.93 1.44 30.76
C ARG A 59 17.45 1.70 30.92
N PHE A 60 16.64 1.20 30.00
CA PHE A 60 15.19 1.38 30.07
C PHE A 60 14.62 0.69 31.30
N ASP A 61 14.11 1.51 32.24
CA ASP A 61 13.45 1.07 33.47
C ASP A 61 11.93 0.86 33.20
N GLY A 62 11.61 -0.24 32.53
CA GLY A 62 10.24 -0.60 32.19
C GLY A 62 9.96 -2.08 32.34
N ASP A 63 8.76 -2.50 31.94
CA ASP A 63 8.23 -3.85 32.15
C ASP A 63 8.27 -4.73 30.89
N GLY A 64 8.37 -4.12 29.69
CA GLY A 64 8.37 -4.89 28.44
C GLY A 64 8.60 -4.05 27.19
N ILE A 65 8.84 -4.72 26.07
CA ILE A 65 9.21 -4.10 24.78
C ILE A 65 8.47 -4.79 23.64
N ILE A 66 7.98 -4.00 22.68
CA ILE A 66 7.54 -4.47 21.35
C ILE A 66 8.40 -3.75 20.31
N ALA A 67 9.01 -4.50 19.38
CA ALA A 67 10.04 -3.94 18.52
C ALA A 67 10.04 -4.50 17.09
N ASP A 68 10.40 -3.63 16.09
CA ASP A 68 10.65 -4.02 14.70
C ASP A 68 12.02 -4.69 14.54
N PHE A 69 12.02 -6.00 14.35
CA PHE A 69 13.24 -6.82 14.15
C PHE A 69 13.68 -6.92 12.69
N ASP A 70 12.96 -6.31 11.76
CA ASP A 70 13.48 -6.09 10.40
C ASP A 70 14.61 -5.04 10.40
N ASP A 71 14.71 -4.23 11.47
CA ASP A 71 15.84 -3.36 11.71
C ASP A 71 16.96 -4.12 12.48
N PRO A 72 18.11 -4.39 11.84
CA PRO A 72 19.20 -5.12 12.49
C PRO A 72 19.76 -4.43 13.75
N ALA A 73 19.70 -3.10 13.80
CA ALA A 73 20.17 -2.33 14.95
C ALA A 73 19.28 -2.55 16.18
N VAL A 74 17.97 -2.68 15.97
CA VAL A 74 17.00 -3.01 17.04
C VAL A 74 17.24 -4.43 17.55
N ALA A 75 17.39 -5.40 16.65
CA ALA A 75 17.65 -6.79 17.01
C ALA A 75 18.96 -6.94 17.82
N GLU A 76 20.00 -6.18 17.44
CA GLU A 76 21.30 -6.17 18.16
C GLU A 76 21.16 -5.51 19.53
N ALA A 77 20.52 -4.35 19.62
CA ALA A 77 20.35 -3.61 20.87
C ALA A 77 19.55 -4.40 21.93
N LEU A 78 18.64 -5.27 21.48
CA LEU A 78 17.83 -6.11 22.38
C LEU A 78 18.40 -7.49 22.63
N ARG A 79 19.60 -7.79 22.13
CA ARG A 79 20.26 -9.09 22.36
C ARG A 79 20.53 -9.29 23.85
N GLY A 80 19.94 -10.35 24.43
CA GLY A 80 20.08 -10.64 25.85
C GLY A 80 19.33 -9.70 26.79
N CYS A 81 18.39 -8.91 26.28
CA CYS A 81 17.52 -8.07 27.10
C CYS A 81 16.76 -8.90 28.14
N PRO A 82 16.80 -8.54 29.44
CA PRO A 82 16.16 -9.31 30.50
C PRO A 82 14.65 -9.10 30.57
N LEU A 83 14.12 -8.06 29.91
CA LEU A 83 12.69 -7.75 29.89
C LEU A 83 11.94 -8.67 28.93
N PRO A 84 10.65 -8.88 29.11
CA PRO A 84 9.76 -9.46 28.11
C PRO A 84 9.82 -8.67 26.80
N VAL A 85 10.23 -9.32 25.70
CA VAL A 85 10.30 -8.72 24.36
C VAL A 85 9.40 -9.49 23.41
N VAL A 86 8.57 -8.79 22.66
CA VAL A 86 7.83 -9.32 21.51
C VAL A 86 8.43 -8.72 20.25
N ALA A 87 8.99 -9.60 19.40
CA ALA A 87 9.54 -9.21 18.12
C ALA A 87 8.46 -9.20 17.03
N VAL A 88 8.47 -8.19 16.18
CA VAL A 88 7.64 -8.12 14.97
C VAL A 88 8.53 -7.88 13.75
N GLY A 89 8.09 -8.33 12.58
CA GLY A 89 8.86 -8.13 11.34
C GLY A 89 8.35 -9.02 10.21
N SER A 90 9.23 -9.30 9.27
CA SER A 90 8.94 -10.12 8.10
C SER A 90 9.12 -11.61 8.36
N SER A 91 8.43 -12.44 7.57
CA SER A 91 8.69 -13.87 7.53
C SER A 91 9.95 -14.16 6.73
N PHE A 92 10.72 -15.16 7.17
CA PHE A 92 11.93 -15.66 6.51
C PHE A 92 11.78 -17.15 6.20
N GLU A 93 12.32 -17.59 5.04
CA GLU A 93 12.41 -19.02 4.71
C GLU A 93 13.41 -19.73 5.63
N ASP A 94 14.54 -19.09 5.89
CA ASP A 94 15.56 -19.59 6.80
C ASP A 94 15.15 -19.38 8.27
N ALA A 95 14.90 -20.49 8.95
CA ALA A 95 14.50 -20.50 10.35
C ALA A 95 15.55 -19.86 11.31
N THR A 96 16.82 -19.80 10.90
CA THR A 96 17.91 -19.22 11.70
C THR A 96 17.87 -17.70 11.76
N GLN A 97 17.10 -17.08 10.87
CA GLN A 97 16.92 -15.62 10.85
C GLN A 97 16.03 -15.10 11.98
N TYR A 98 15.27 -15.99 12.63
CA TYR A 98 14.40 -15.61 13.74
C TYR A 98 15.15 -15.68 15.08
N PRO A 99 14.87 -14.77 16.03
CA PRO A 99 15.40 -14.88 17.38
C PRO A 99 14.83 -16.14 18.06
N PRO A 100 15.71 -17.05 18.56
CA PRO A 100 15.26 -18.36 19.03
C PRO A 100 14.42 -18.32 20.32
N GLU A 101 14.64 -17.32 21.17
CA GLU A 101 14.05 -17.23 22.51
C GLU A 101 12.82 -16.32 22.56
N LEU A 102 12.58 -15.49 21.53
CA LEU A 102 11.52 -14.49 21.54
C LEU A 102 10.29 -14.96 20.76
N PRO A 103 9.09 -14.61 21.20
CA PRO A 103 7.92 -14.69 20.33
C PRO A 103 8.08 -13.70 19.17
N TYR A 104 7.77 -14.17 17.96
CA TYR A 104 7.95 -13.40 16.72
C TYR A 104 6.67 -13.40 15.90
N ILE A 105 6.15 -12.21 15.59
CA ILE A 105 4.99 -12.03 14.73
C ILE A 105 5.47 -11.52 13.39
N ALA A 106 5.18 -12.27 12.35
CA ALA A 106 5.70 -12.01 11.02
C ALA A 106 4.59 -11.73 10.01
N THR A 107 4.84 -10.76 9.12
CA THR A 107 4.06 -10.65 7.89
C THR A 107 4.36 -11.83 6.96
N ASP A 108 3.33 -12.39 6.32
CA ASP A 108 3.47 -13.54 5.41
C ASP A 108 3.88 -13.04 4.00
N ASN A 109 5.19 -12.87 3.77
CA ASN A 109 5.73 -12.40 2.50
C ASN A 109 5.33 -13.27 1.30
N ARG A 110 5.21 -14.59 1.48
CA ARG A 110 4.77 -15.50 0.41
C ARG A 110 3.34 -15.21 -0.01
N LYS A 111 2.44 -15.02 0.97
CA LYS A 111 1.05 -14.70 0.66
C LYS A 111 0.88 -13.30 0.08
N LEU A 112 1.67 -12.30 0.54
CA LEU A 112 1.68 -10.96 -0.05
C LEU A 112 1.96 -11.01 -1.56
N VAL A 113 3.06 -11.67 -1.93
CA VAL A 113 3.48 -11.78 -3.33
C VAL A 113 2.52 -12.66 -4.14
N SER A 114 2.04 -13.77 -3.56
CA SER A 114 1.07 -14.66 -4.23
C SER A 114 -0.24 -13.92 -4.54
N LEU A 115 -0.70 -13.08 -3.63
CA LEU A 115 -1.92 -12.29 -3.83
C LEU A 115 -1.76 -11.27 -4.96
N ALA A 116 -0.63 -10.53 -4.99
CA ALA A 116 -0.30 -9.61 -6.08
C ALA A 116 -0.15 -10.34 -7.43
N TRP A 117 0.54 -11.48 -7.45
CA TRP A 117 0.71 -12.33 -8.62
C TRP A 117 -0.64 -12.77 -9.19
N THR A 118 -1.48 -13.37 -8.35
CA THR A 118 -2.81 -13.85 -8.75
C THR A 118 -3.69 -12.74 -9.29
N HIS A 119 -3.63 -11.55 -8.68
CA HIS A 119 -4.36 -10.38 -9.15
C HIS A 119 -3.93 -9.96 -10.56
N LEU A 120 -2.64 -9.87 -10.83
CA LEU A 120 -2.13 -9.47 -12.15
C LEU A 120 -2.43 -10.51 -13.24
N ILE A 121 -2.28 -11.81 -12.94
CA ILE A 121 -2.71 -12.88 -13.85
C ILE A 121 -4.21 -12.81 -14.13
N GLY A 122 -5.03 -12.62 -13.08
CA GLY A 122 -6.48 -12.44 -13.19
C GLY A 122 -6.89 -11.21 -14.02
N ALA A 123 -6.05 -10.18 -14.08
CA ALA A 123 -6.21 -9.01 -14.94
C ALA A 123 -5.78 -9.28 -16.41
N GLY A 124 -5.41 -10.51 -16.77
CA GLY A 124 -5.05 -10.91 -18.12
C GLY A 124 -3.64 -10.51 -18.56
N LEU A 125 -2.71 -10.33 -17.62
CA LEU A 125 -1.33 -9.96 -17.91
C LEU A 125 -0.47 -11.22 -18.03
N PRO A 126 0.03 -11.55 -19.24
CA PRO A 126 0.77 -12.79 -19.49
C PRO A 126 2.22 -12.75 -18.98
N ASN A 127 2.76 -11.55 -18.81
CA ASN A 127 4.14 -11.34 -18.39
C ASN A 127 4.16 -10.66 -17.01
N LEU A 128 4.98 -11.16 -16.12
CA LEU A 128 5.15 -10.55 -14.78
C LEU A 128 6.63 -10.26 -14.53
N ALA A 129 6.87 -9.18 -13.79
CA ALA A 129 8.20 -8.77 -13.34
C ALA A 129 8.13 -8.21 -11.92
N MET A 130 9.27 -8.10 -11.24
CA MET A 130 9.33 -7.51 -9.90
C MET A 130 10.37 -6.39 -9.87
N TYR A 131 9.99 -5.28 -9.22
CA TYR A 131 10.90 -4.19 -8.88
C TYR A 131 11.20 -4.18 -7.40
N SER A 132 12.44 -4.47 -7.04
CA SER A 132 12.91 -4.69 -5.69
C SER A 132 13.90 -3.61 -5.22
N LEU A 133 14.54 -3.88 -4.09
CA LEU A 133 15.55 -3.06 -3.45
C LEU A 133 16.95 -3.66 -3.67
N PRO A 134 18.03 -2.84 -3.58
CA PRO A 134 19.39 -3.36 -3.49
C PRO A 134 19.55 -4.37 -2.37
N VAL A 135 20.37 -5.38 -2.58
CA VAL A 135 20.68 -6.38 -1.54
C VAL A 135 21.44 -5.70 -0.41
N ALA A 136 20.83 -5.71 0.76
CA ALA A 136 21.42 -5.18 2.00
C ALA A 136 20.78 -5.87 3.21
N GLN A 137 21.44 -5.83 4.35
CA GLN A 137 20.96 -6.49 5.56
C GLN A 137 19.61 -5.90 6.03
N GLU A 138 19.43 -4.60 5.94
CA GLU A 138 18.20 -3.89 6.24
C GLU A 138 17.06 -4.17 5.24
N ASN A 139 17.37 -4.80 4.11
CA ASN A 139 16.41 -5.14 3.05
C ASN A 139 16.13 -6.65 2.95
N ARG A 140 16.45 -7.45 3.98
CA ARG A 140 16.22 -8.91 3.96
C ARG A 140 14.77 -9.28 3.63
N TRP A 141 13.82 -8.54 4.16
CA TRP A 141 12.40 -8.71 3.88
C TRP A 141 12.05 -8.59 2.39
N ALA A 142 12.75 -7.73 1.64
CA ALA A 142 12.56 -7.61 0.20
C ALA A 142 13.09 -8.84 -0.53
N GLN A 143 14.19 -9.43 -0.07
CA GLN A 143 14.74 -10.67 -0.61
C GLN A 143 13.76 -11.84 -0.43
N GLU A 144 13.06 -11.92 0.70
CA GLU A 144 12.00 -12.93 0.91
C GLU A 144 10.84 -12.78 -0.09
N ARG A 145 10.46 -11.53 -0.42
CA ARG A 145 9.48 -11.26 -1.49
C ARG A 145 9.98 -11.67 -2.86
N GLU A 146 11.29 -11.48 -3.15
CA GLU A 146 11.94 -11.96 -4.38
C GLU A 146 11.92 -13.49 -4.48
N LEU A 147 12.27 -14.19 -3.40
CA LEU A 147 12.23 -15.66 -3.35
C LEU A 147 10.82 -16.19 -3.60
N ALA A 148 9.81 -15.57 -2.98
CA ALA A 148 8.41 -15.91 -3.21
C ALA A 148 7.99 -15.69 -4.69
N PHE A 149 8.40 -14.57 -5.29
CA PHE A 149 8.12 -14.26 -6.69
C PHE A 149 8.77 -15.28 -7.64
N GLN A 150 10.05 -15.60 -7.43
CA GLN A 150 10.77 -16.61 -8.22
C GLN A 150 10.18 -18.02 -8.05
N ALA A 151 9.73 -18.36 -6.83
CA ALA A 151 9.07 -19.65 -6.58
C ALA A 151 7.77 -19.78 -7.36
N LEU A 152 6.98 -18.71 -7.47
CA LEU A 152 5.76 -18.67 -8.30
C LEU A 152 6.11 -18.81 -9.79
N GLY A 153 7.12 -18.07 -10.28
CA GLY A 153 7.55 -18.21 -11.68
C GLY A 153 7.99 -19.63 -12.02
N ARG A 154 8.77 -20.29 -11.14
CA ARG A 154 9.14 -21.71 -11.33
C ARG A 154 7.95 -22.65 -11.32
N LYS A 155 7.00 -22.42 -10.42
CA LYS A 155 5.79 -23.23 -10.30
C LYS A 155 4.92 -23.14 -11.55
N GLU A 156 4.73 -21.94 -12.08
CA GLU A 156 3.90 -21.68 -13.26
C GLU A 156 4.67 -21.87 -14.59
N GLY A 157 6.00 -22.13 -14.54
CA GLY A 157 6.83 -22.33 -15.73
C GLY A 157 7.05 -21.06 -16.56
N VAL A 158 6.97 -19.88 -15.96
CA VAL A 158 7.12 -18.59 -16.64
C VAL A 158 8.34 -17.79 -16.15
N PRO A 159 8.94 -16.95 -17.00
CA PRO A 159 10.01 -16.04 -16.57
C PRO A 159 9.55 -15.12 -15.43
N ALA A 160 10.40 -14.94 -14.43
CA ALA A 160 10.15 -14.09 -13.27
C ALA A 160 11.33 -13.09 -13.08
N PRO A 161 11.53 -12.14 -14.02
CA PRO A 161 12.64 -11.19 -13.96
C PRO A 161 12.48 -10.22 -12.79
N ILE A 162 13.60 -9.94 -12.11
CA ILE A 162 13.67 -9.02 -10.97
C ILE A 162 14.67 -7.91 -11.28
N TYR A 163 14.25 -6.67 -11.10
CA TYR A 163 15.13 -5.51 -11.15
C TYR A 163 15.30 -4.93 -9.74
N ARG A 164 16.54 -4.92 -9.26
CA ARG A 164 16.86 -4.45 -7.90
C ARG A 164 17.29 -2.99 -7.89
N GLY A 165 16.85 -2.11 -8.60
CA GLY A 165 17.20 -0.69 -8.62
C GLY A 165 18.32 -0.25 -7.66
N GLN A 166 18.77 0.96 -7.81
CA GLN A 166 19.78 1.54 -6.90
C GLN A 166 19.13 2.09 -5.62
N ALA A 167 19.94 2.30 -4.58
CA ALA A 167 19.55 3.14 -3.46
C ALA A 167 19.25 4.56 -3.97
N THR A 168 18.12 5.11 -3.56
CA THR A 168 17.71 6.44 -4.02
C THR A 168 18.35 7.53 -3.20
N SER A 169 18.98 8.49 -3.89
CA SER A 169 19.45 9.73 -3.31
C SER A 169 19.06 10.89 -4.23
N ALA A 170 19.01 12.11 -3.69
CA ALA A 170 18.68 13.27 -4.50
C ALA A 170 19.65 13.46 -5.68
N SER A 171 20.94 13.16 -5.49
CA SER A 171 21.97 13.27 -6.52
C SER A 171 21.90 12.17 -7.60
N ALA A 172 21.41 10.97 -7.25
CA ALA A 172 21.32 9.84 -8.18
C ALA A 172 19.90 9.68 -8.78
N TRP A 173 18.96 10.54 -8.44
CA TRP A 173 17.55 10.36 -8.80
C TRP A 173 17.31 10.25 -10.30
N ASN A 174 17.85 11.19 -11.09
CA ASN A 174 17.66 11.18 -12.56
C ASN A 174 18.24 9.91 -13.19
N GLN A 175 19.42 9.48 -12.76
CA GLN A 175 20.05 8.26 -13.25
C GLN A 175 19.22 7.01 -12.87
N ALA A 176 18.69 6.96 -11.65
CA ALA A 176 17.86 5.85 -11.21
C ALA A 176 16.55 5.73 -12.03
N ILE A 177 15.90 6.85 -12.34
CA ILE A 177 14.68 6.88 -13.16
C ILE A 177 15.00 6.47 -14.61
N GLU A 178 16.10 6.95 -15.18
CA GLU A 178 16.53 6.58 -16.54
C GLU A 178 16.80 5.06 -16.65
N GLN A 179 17.57 4.50 -15.73
CA GLN A 179 17.85 3.05 -15.71
C GLN A 179 16.59 2.22 -15.52
N LEU A 180 15.66 2.69 -14.67
CA LEU A 180 14.37 2.04 -14.47
C LEU A 180 13.55 2.05 -15.77
N SER A 181 13.58 3.15 -16.53
CA SER A 181 12.92 3.27 -17.82
C SER A 181 13.51 2.30 -18.85
N VAL A 182 14.84 2.20 -18.95
CA VAL A 182 15.51 1.24 -19.83
C VAL A 182 15.07 -0.18 -19.51
N TRP A 183 15.03 -0.56 -18.23
CA TRP A 183 14.54 -1.86 -17.83
C TRP A 183 13.06 -2.06 -18.20
N LEU A 184 12.19 -1.09 -17.93
CA LEU A 184 10.79 -1.16 -18.33
C LEU A 184 10.60 -1.36 -19.82
N HIS A 185 11.40 -0.69 -20.66
CA HIS A 185 11.34 -0.87 -22.13
C HIS A 185 11.79 -2.25 -22.57
N SER A 186 12.69 -2.91 -21.85
CA SER A 186 13.20 -4.25 -22.19
C SER A 186 12.19 -5.37 -21.91
N LEU A 187 11.16 -5.12 -21.08
CA LEU A 187 10.16 -6.12 -20.72
C LEU A 187 9.16 -6.33 -21.86
N PRO A 188 8.72 -7.58 -22.12
CA PRO A 188 7.64 -7.85 -23.07
C PRO A 188 6.32 -7.22 -22.58
N LYS A 189 5.55 -6.61 -23.50
CA LYS A 189 4.29 -5.93 -23.18
C LYS A 189 3.08 -6.76 -23.64
N PRO A 190 1.93 -6.69 -22.94
CA PRO A 190 1.73 -6.04 -21.66
C PRO A 190 2.42 -6.81 -20.53
N VAL A 191 2.82 -6.08 -19.47
CA VAL A 191 3.49 -6.67 -18.30
C VAL A 191 2.88 -6.15 -16.98
N GLY A 192 2.72 -7.06 -16.02
CA GLY A 192 2.41 -6.70 -14.64
C GLY A 192 3.70 -6.60 -13.81
N VAL A 193 3.90 -5.49 -13.12
CA VAL A 193 5.06 -5.28 -12.26
C VAL A 193 4.62 -5.21 -10.80
N ILE A 194 5.14 -6.13 -9.99
CA ILE A 194 5.01 -6.11 -8.54
C ILE A 194 6.17 -5.29 -7.98
N ALA A 195 5.88 -4.18 -7.34
CA ALA A 195 6.88 -3.43 -6.59
C ALA A 195 6.89 -3.91 -5.13
N VAL A 196 8.08 -4.09 -4.55
CA VAL A 196 8.19 -4.60 -3.17
C VAL A 196 7.63 -3.65 -2.11
N THR A 197 7.42 -2.38 -2.45
CA THR A 197 6.70 -1.37 -1.63
C THR A 197 5.95 -0.39 -2.50
N ASP A 198 4.99 0.34 -1.93
CA ASP A 198 4.32 1.45 -2.60
C ASP A 198 5.29 2.57 -2.98
N ALA A 199 6.31 2.84 -2.17
CA ALA A 199 7.35 3.80 -2.51
C ALA A 199 8.08 3.41 -3.81
N ARG A 200 8.38 2.12 -4.01
CA ARG A 200 8.96 1.61 -5.27
C ARG A 200 7.95 1.64 -6.42
N ALA A 201 6.68 1.35 -6.15
CA ALA A 201 5.62 1.48 -7.16
C ALA A 201 5.49 2.92 -7.67
N ARG A 202 5.63 3.92 -6.78
CA ARG A 202 5.66 5.34 -7.16
C ARG A 202 6.82 5.67 -8.10
N HIS A 203 8.01 5.07 -7.92
CA HIS A 203 9.13 5.25 -8.86
C HIS A 203 8.79 4.70 -10.25
N LEU A 204 8.13 3.53 -10.33
CA LEU A 204 7.65 2.97 -11.59
C LEU A 204 6.67 3.91 -12.29
N LEU A 205 5.66 4.41 -11.55
CA LEU A 205 4.69 5.38 -12.09
C LEU A 205 5.37 6.65 -12.59
N GLN A 206 6.39 7.14 -11.87
CA GLN A 206 7.16 8.33 -12.27
C GLN A 206 7.97 8.07 -13.55
N ALA A 207 8.63 6.92 -13.64
CA ALA A 207 9.37 6.54 -14.85
C ALA A 207 8.43 6.38 -16.06
N CYS A 208 7.29 5.72 -15.88
CA CYS A 208 6.27 5.59 -16.90
C CYS A 208 5.74 6.95 -17.37
N LEU A 209 5.47 7.88 -16.43
CA LEU A 209 5.01 9.23 -16.75
C LEU A 209 6.02 10.01 -17.60
N ILE A 210 7.31 10.00 -17.20
CA ILE A 210 8.38 10.75 -17.89
C ILE A 210 8.62 10.21 -19.30
N HIS A 211 8.55 8.89 -19.46
CA HIS A 211 8.90 8.22 -20.73
C HIS A 211 7.68 7.80 -21.56
N GLY A 212 6.48 8.25 -21.20
CA GLY A 212 5.26 8.03 -22.00
C GLY A 212 4.81 6.56 -22.07
N ILE A 213 5.17 5.75 -21.08
CA ILE A 213 4.73 4.34 -20.98
C ILE A 213 3.32 4.32 -20.41
N ALA A 214 2.38 3.71 -21.13
CA ALA A 214 0.99 3.68 -20.73
C ALA A 214 0.75 2.72 -19.55
N VAL A 215 0.14 3.24 -18.47
CA VAL A 215 -0.26 2.47 -17.28
C VAL A 215 -1.79 2.49 -17.19
N PRO A 216 -2.43 1.34 -17.07
CA PRO A 216 -1.90 -0.03 -16.96
C PRO A 216 -1.72 -0.76 -18.31
N GLU A 217 -2.01 -0.13 -19.46
CA GLU A 217 -2.15 -0.82 -20.74
C GLU A 217 -0.86 -1.52 -21.21
N GLN A 218 0.30 -0.88 -21.01
CA GLN A 218 1.61 -1.47 -21.32
C GLN A 218 2.27 -2.06 -20.08
N VAL A 219 2.15 -1.36 -18.94
CA VAL A 219 2.73 -1.74 -17.65
C VAL A 219 1.69 -1.55 -16.57
N ALA A 220 1.11 -2.63 -16.08
CA ALA A 220 0.28 -2.60 -14.88
C ALA A 220 1.16 -2.67 -13.64
N ILE A 221 0.87 -1.87 -12.62
CA ILE A 221 1.74 -1.72 -11.44
C ILE A 221 0.93 -1.98 -10.16
N ILE A 222 1.44 -2.88 -9.32
CA ILE A 222 0.92 -3.11 -7.97
C ILE A 222 2.02 -2.92 -6.94
N GLY A 223 1.73 -2.16 -5.89
CA GLY A 223 2.59 -2.01 -4.73
C GLY A 223 2.22 -2.94 -3.59
N ILE A 224 2.91 -2.79 -2.48
CA ILE A 224 2.62 -3.40 -1.19
C ILE A 224 2.77 -2.31 -0.15
N ASP A 225 1.88 -2.22 0.82
CA ASP A 225 1.77 -1.38 2.01
C ASP A 225 0.44 -0.62 2.08
N ASN A 226 -0.22 -0.35 0.96
CA ASN A 226 -1.43 0.48 0.87
C ASN A 226 -1.25 1.88 1.48
N ASP A 227 -0.06 2.49 1.26
CA ASP A 227 0.32 3.76 1.86
C ASP A 227 -0.50 4.95 1.33
N PRO A 228 -1.29 5.64 2.19
CA PRO A 228 -2.08 6.80 1.78
C PRO A 228 -1.22 7.95 1.23
N LEU A 229 0.00 8.15 1.79
CA LEU A 229 0.90 9.19 1.34
C LEU A 229 1.37 8.94 -0.10
N THR A 230 1.77 7.72 -0.41
CA THR A 230 2.18 7.35 -1.77
C THR A 230 1.06 7.59 -2.77
N ARG A 231 -0.18 7.23 -2.44
CA ARG A 231 -1.34 7.48 -3.31
C ARG A 231 -1.58 8.98 -3.56
N THR A 232 -1.34 9.83 -2.57
CA THR A 232 -1.47 11.29 -2.73
C THR A 232 -0.45 11.85 -3.72
N LEU A 233 0.72 11.22 -3.86
CA LEU A 233 1.83 11.68 -4.70
C LEU A 233 1.80 11.10 -6.12
N THR A 234 0.82 10.26 -6.47
CA THR A 234 0.71 9.64 -7.78
C THR A 234 -0.47 10.18 -8.57
N ARG A 235 -0.29 10.41 -9.88
CA ARG A 235 -1.37 10.86 -10.76
C ARG A 235 -2.33 9.73 -11.12
N ILE A 236 -1.78 8.51 -11.28
CA ILE A 236 -2.57 7.31 -11.50
C ILE A 236 -2.74 6.64 -10.13
N PRO A 237 -3.98 6.41 -9.66
CA PRO A 237 -4.25 5.74 -8.42
C PRO A 237 -3.59 4.37 -8.36
N LEU A 238 -2.72 4.16 -7.35
CA LEU A 238 -1.90 2.97 -7.20
C LEU A 238 -2.66 1.84 -6.52
N SER A 239 -2.79 0.70 -7.20
CA SER A 239 -3.22 -0.56 -6.58
C SER A 239 -2.15 -1.08 -5.64
N SER A 240 -2.55 -1.60 -4.49
CA SER A 240 -1.60 -2.06 -3.48
C SER A 240 -2.15 -3.21 -2.65
N VAL A 241 -1.28 -4.14 -2.27
CA VAL A 241 -1.59 -5.20 -1.32
C VAL A 241 -1.62 -4.62 0.09
N ILE A 242 -2.69 -4.90 0.83
CA ILE A 242 -2.89 -4.47 2.21
C ILE A 242 -2.28 -5.52 3.12
N GLN A 243 -1.26 -5.16 3.87
CA GLN A 243 -0.64 -6.04 4.86
C GLN A 243 -1.54 -6.21 6.10
N GLY A 244 -1.32 -7.27 6.87
CA GLY A 244 -2.04 -7.52 8.12
C GLY A 244 -1.40 -6.83 9.33
N THR A 245 -0.82 -5.65 9.16
CA THR A 245 0.02 -4.93 10.13
C THR A 245 -0.73 -4.53 11.40
N GLU A 246 -1.98 -4.09 11.29
CA GLU A 246 -2.81 -3.80 12.47
C GLU A 246 -3.06 -5.06 13.32
N GLU A 247 -3.31 -6.20 12.67
CA GLU A 247 -3.49 -7.48 13.39
C GLU A 247 -2.18 -7.95 14.03
N MET A 248 -1.03 -7.69 13.40
CA MET A 248 0.29 -7.92 14.01
C MET A 248 0.44 -7.11 15.29
N GLY A 249 0.06 -5.83 15.28
CA GLY A 249 0.10 -4.96 16.46
C GLY A 249 -0.81 -5.44 17.59
N LYS A 250 -2.05 -5.83 17.28
CA LYS A 250 -3.00 -6.41 18.26
C LYS A 250 -2.45 -7.69 18.87
N THR A 251 -1.90 -8.57 18.04
CA THR A 251 -1.32 -9.84 18.48
C THR A 251 -0.08 -9.61 19.35
N ALA A 252 0.78 -8.66 18.98
CA ALA A 252 1.97 -8.30 19.75
C ALA A 252 1.61 -7.76 21.14
N ALA A 253 0.65 -6.86 21.22
CA ALA A 253 0.17 -6.33 22.50
C ALA A 253 -0.47 -7.43 23.35
N HIS A 254 -1.24 -8.33 22.75
CA HIS A 254 -1.85 -9.46 23.45
C HIS A 254 -0.77 -10.41 24.04
N LEU A 255 0.23 -10.78 23.26
CA LEU A 255 1.31 -11.65 23.74
C LEU A 255 2.12 -10.99 24.85
N LEU A 256 2.50 -9.72 24.69
CA LEU A 256 3.24 -9.01 25.74
C LEU A 256 2.41 -8.92 27.02
N HIS A 257 1.10 -8.62 26.92
CA HIS A 257 0.23 -8.58 28.08
C HIS A 257 0.18 -9.94 28.81
N GLN A 258 0.16 -11.05 28.09
CA GLN A 258 0.23 -12.38 28.71
C GLN A 258 1.62 -12.64 29.36
N MET A 259 2.70 -12.19 28.71
CA MET A 259 4.06 -12.32 29.27
C MET A 259 4.22 -11.53 30.58
N LEU A 260 3.67 -10.33 30.66
CA LEU A 260 3.64 -9.53 31.88
C LEU A 260 2.84 -10.20 33.04
N ARG A 261 1.99 -11.16 32.69
CA ARG A 261 1.25 -12.00 33.65
C ARG A 261 1.93 -13.34 33.95
N GLY A 262 3.16 -13.55 33.46
CA GLY A 262 3.98 -14.73 33.71
C GLY A 262 3.90 -15.82 32.64
N ALA A 263 3.15 -15.63 31.53
CA ALA A 263 3.18 -16.57 30.40
C ALA A 263 4.52 -16.51 29.67
N ARG A 264 4.92 -17.62 29.03
CA ARG A 264 6.15 -17.72 28.23
C ARG A 264 5.84 -18.29 26.86
N PHE A 265 6.47 -17.73 25.84
CA PHE A 265 6.29 -18.10 24.42
C PHE A 265 7.64 -18.24 23.69
N PRO A 266 8.58 -19.09 24.18
CA PRO A 266 9.91 -19.18 23.59
C PRO A 266 9.83 -19.69 22.14
N GLY A 267 10.39 -18.92 21.20
CA GLY A 267 10.46 -19.26 19.79
C GLY A 267 9.09 -19.39 19.08
N GLN A 268 8.00 -18.93 19.69
CA GLN A 268 6.70 -18.95 19.04
C GLN A 268 6.70 -18.02 17.82
N ARG A 269 6.24 -18.53 16.67
CA ARG A 269 6.13 -17.78 15.42
C ARG A 269 4.68 -17.70 14.98
N ILE A 270 4.21 -16.49 14.69
CA ILE A 270 2.86 -16.23 14.22
C ILE A 270 2.97 -15.53 12.87
N LEU A 271 2.46 -16.16 11.79
CA LEU A 271 2.38 -15.56 10.47
C LEU A 271 1.02 -14.87 10.30
N VAL A 272 1.05 -13.59 10.00
CA VAL A 272 -0.15 -12.79 9.74
C VAL A 272 -0.29 -12.61 8.23
N PRO A 273 -1.38 -13.09 7.64
CA PRO A 273 -1.61 -12.99 6.20
C PRO A 273 -2.01 -11.57 5.79
N PRO A 274 -1.89 -11.22 4.48
CA PRO A 274 -2.46 -9.98 3.95
C PRO A 274 -3.98 -9.94 4.12
N VAL A 275 -4.52 -8.73 4.26
CA VAL A 275 -5.96 -8.47 4.37
C VAL A 275 -6.63 -8.55 2.99
N GLY A 276 -5.97 -8.09 1.93
CA GLY A 276 -6.51 -8.04 0.58
C GLY A 276 -5.73 -7.11 -0.34
N ILE A 277 -6.38 -6.67 -1.41
CA ILE A 277 -5.83 -5.69 -2.37
C ILE A 277 -6.78 -4.50 -2.46
N ASN A 278 -6.23 -3.31 -2.34
CA ASN A 278 -6.89 -2.09 -2.77
C ASN A 278 -6.69 -1.94 -4.29
N VAL A 279 -7.70 -2.31 -5.08
CA VAL A 279 -7.62 -2.32 -6.54
C VAL A 279 -8.00 -0.96 -7.08
N LEU A 280 -7.02 -0.28 -7.70
CA LEU A 280 -7.15 1.04 -8.29
C LEU A 280 -6.69 1.02 -9.76
N ASP A 281 -6.55 2.19 -10.38
CA ASP A 281 -6.36 2.34 -11.83
C ASP A 281 -5.05 1.76 -12.36
N SER A 282 -4.00 1.66 -11.54
CA SER A 282 -2.70 1.16 -11.99
C SER A 282 -2.68 -0.33 -12.37
N THR A 283 -3.74 -1.09 -12.04
CA THR A 283 -3.90 -2.51 -12.45
C THR A 283 -5.24 -2.80 -13.14
N ARG A 284 -6.10 -1.82 -13.37
CA ARG A 284 -7.34 -2.00 -14.13
C ARG A 284 -7.04 -2.16 -15.62
N HIS A 285 -6.34 -3.24 -15.93
CA HIS A 285 -5.93 -3.55 -17.30
C HIS A 285 -7.13 -4.11 -18.08
N GLU A 286 -7.38 -3.49 -19.25
CA GLU A 286 -8.33 -3.98 -20.25
C GLU A 286 -7.54 -4.18 -21.54
N PRO A 287 -7.57 -5.36 -22.15
CA PRO A 287 -6.88 -5.60 -23.41
C PRO A 287 -7.39 -4.63 -24.48
N LEU A 288 -6.53 -3.78 -24.99
CA LEU A 288 -6.82 -2.84 -26.06
C LEU A 288 -5.99 -3.15 -27.28
N SER A 289 -6.61 -3.17 -28.47
CA SER A 289 -5.93 -3.44 -29.73
C SER A 289 -5.37 -2.19 -30.39
N SER A 290 -5.99 -1.02 -30.15
CA SER A 290 -5.57 0.25 -30.75
C SER A 290 -4.54 0.99 -29.89
N PRO A 291 -3.33 1.25 -30.39
CA PRO A 291 -2.36 2.10 -29.71
C PRO A 291 -2.89 3.53 -29.47
N HIS A 292 -3.78 4.02 -30.31
CA HIS A 292 -4.40 5.34 -30.15
C HIS A 292 -5.34 5.41 -28.95
N VAL A 293 -6.19 4.39 -28.76
CA VAL A 293 -7.07 4.29 -27.57
C VAL A 293 -6.24 4.14 -26.31
N MET A 294 -5.20 3.32 -26.35
CA MET A 294 -4.27 3.11 -25.23
C MET A 294 -3.62 4.43 -24.78
N ARG A 295 -3.05 5.19 -25.72
CA ARG A 295 -2.44 6.49 -25.43
C ARG A 295 -3.46 7.52 -24.94
N ALA A 296 -4.65 7.54 -25.52
CA ALA A 296 -5.74 8.42 -25.11
C ALA A 296 -6.19 8.14 -23.68
N ARG A 297 -6.44 6.88 -23.31
CA ARG A 297 -6.82 6.50 -21.95
C ARG A 297 -5.74 6.84 -20.95
N HIS A 298 -4.47 6.60 -21.28
CA HIS A 298 -3.34 7.01 -20.44
C HIS A 298 -3.37 8.52 -20.16
N PHE A 299 -3.54 9.34 -21.20
CA PHE A 299 -3.62 10.79 -21.07
C PHE A 299 -4.85 11.22 -20.23
N ILE A 300 -6.02 10.62 -20.49
CA ILE A 300 -7.25 10.91 -19.74
C ILE A 300 -7.05 10.60 -18.26
N ARG A 301 -6.50 9.44 -17.87
CA ARG A 301 -6.25 9.10 -16.46
C ARG A 301 -5.38 10.13 -15.74
N GLN A 302 -4.39 10.67 -16.44
CA GLN A 302 -3.47 11.64 -15.84
C GLN A 302 -4.07 13.04 -15.70
N TYR A 303 -4.95 13.43 -16.63
CA TYR A 303 -5.34 14.82 -16.78
C TYR A 303 -6.85 15.11 -16.72
N ALA A 304 -7.70 14.10 -16.58
CA ALA A 304 -9.17 14.30 -16.56
C ALA A 304 -9.60 15.34 -15.53
N CYS A 305 -9.05 15.28 -14.32
CA CYS A 305 -9.37 16.20 -13.23
C CYS A 305 -8.82 17.64 -13.45
N GLN A 306 -8.02 17.86 -14.46
CA GLN A 306 -7.56 19.21 -14.85
C GLN A 306 -8.50 19.89 -15.87
N GLY A 307 -9.67 19.31 -16.13
CA GLY A 307 -10.65 19.92 -17.02
C GLY A 307 -10.36 19.77 -18.50
N ILE A 308 -9.60 18.75 -18.90
CA ILE A 308 -9.27 18.50 -20.31
C ILE A 308 -10.54 18.27 -21.15
N LYS A 309 -10.41 18.57 -22.45
CA LYS A 309 -11.44 18.37 -23.48
C LYS A 309 -11.01 17.31 -24.48
N THR A 310 -11.96 16.77 -25.25
CA THR A 310 -11.73 15.76 -26.30
C THR A 310 -10.66 16.19 -27.30
N GLU A 311 -10.64 17.47 -27.67
CA GLU A 311 -9.66 18.03 -28.60
C GLU A 311 -8.23 17.84 -28.09
N GLN A 312 -7.96 18.14 -26.84
CA GLN A 312 -6.64 18.00 -26.22
C GLN A 312 -6.19 16.52 -26.16
N VAL A 313 -7.14 15.60 -26.01
CA VAL A 313 -6.83 14.15 -26.06
C VAL A 313 -6.46 13.75 -27.50
N ALA A 314 -7.19 14.23 -28.49
CA ALA A 314 -6.91 13.95 -29.90
C ALA A 314 -5.55 14.51 -30.33
N ASP A 315 -5.24 15.76 -29.94
CA ASP A 315 -3.96 16.41 -30.19
C ASP A 315 -2.78 15.64 -29.58
N TYR A 316 -2.93 15.19 -28.31
CA TYR A 316 -1.90 14.37 -27.63
C TYR A 316 -1.65 13.05 -28.36
N VAL A 317 -2.69 12.40 -28.85
CA VAL A 317 -2.60 11.13 -29.58
C VAL A 317 -2.05 11.33 -30.99
N GLY A 318 -2.25 12.51 -31.58
CA GLY A 318 -1.84 12.84 -32.96
C GLY A 318 -2.82 12.34 -34.01
N VAL A 319 -4.13 12.33 -33.71
CA VAL A 319 -5.20 11.95 -34.64
C VAL A 319 -6.33 12.98 -34.65
N SER A 320 -7.19 12.95 -35.68
CA SER A 320 -8.37 13.81 -35.69
C SER A 320 -9.36 13.41 -34.58
N ARG A 321 -10.14 14.39 -34.10
CA ARG A 321 -11.21 14.13 -33.12
C ARG A 321 -12.17 13.04 -33.61
N SER A 322 -12.59 13.09 -34.87
CA SER A 322 -13.50 12.11 -35.45
C SER A 322 -12.92 10.69 -35.46
N SER A 323 -11.64 10.56 -35.83
CA SER A 323 -10.93 9.26 -35.81
C SER A 323 -10.81 8.72 -34.39
N LEU A 324 -10.50 9.58 -33.41
CA LEU A 324 -10.38 9.16 -32.01
C LEU A 324 -11.75 8.68 -31.46
N GLU A 325 -12.85 9.40 -31.75
CA GLU A 325 -14.21 9.01 -31.37
C GLU A 325 -14.62 7.66 -31.99
N GLU A 326 -14.21 7.40 -33.25
CA GLU A 326 -14.46 6.12 -33.92
C GLU A 326 -13.71 4.98 -33.24
N TYR A 327 -12.43 5.18 -32.90
CA TYR A 327 -11.62 4.18 -32.18
C TYR A 327 -12.23 3.87 -30.80
N PHE A 328 -12.68 4.88 -30.05
CA PHE A 328 -13.32 4.70 -28.75
C PHE A 328 -14.64 3.93 -28.85
N ARG A 329 -15.49 4.28 -29.83
CA ARG A 329 -16.74 3.55 -30.03
C ARG A 329 -16.51 2.09 -30.39
N ARG A 330 -15.52 1.81 -31.24
CA ARG A 330 -15.20 0.46 -31.68
C ARG A 330 -14.67 -0.42 -30.55
N GLU A 331 -13.79 0.12 -29.71
CA GLU A 331 -13.10 -0.69 -28.69
C GLU A 331 -13.76 -0.62 -27.30
N LEU A 332 -14.25 0.55 -26.91
CA LEU A 332 -14.74 0.79 -25.56
C LEU A 332 -16.26 1.02 -25.52
N GLN A 333 -16.92 1.04 -26.67
CA GLN A 333 -18.37 1.29 -26.78
C GLN A 333 -18.82 2.61 -26.10
N CYS A 334 -17.93 3.58 -25.97
CA CYS A 334 -18.19 4.89 -25.36
C CYS A 334 -17.55 6.01 -26.18
N THR A 335 -17.88 7.26 -25.84
CA THR A 335 -17.21 8.45 -26.40
C THR A 335 -16.00 8.84 -25.55
N VAL A 336 -15.06 9.60 -26.13
CA VAL A 336 -13.93 10.18 -25.40
C VAL A 336 -14.40 11.03 -24.23
N HIS A 337 -15.48 11.80 -24.40
CA HIS A 337 -16.05 12.61 -23.34
C HIS A 337 -16.61 11.76 -22.17
N GLN A 338 -17.28 10.65 -22.49
CA GLN A 338 -17.77 9.73 -21.44
C GLN A 338 -16.62 9.12 -20.64
N GLU A 339 -15.51 8.76 -21.29
CA GLU A 339 -14.33 8.25 -20.61
C GLU A 339 -13.69 9.31 -19.68
N ILE A 340 -13.56 10.58 -20.15
CA ILE A 340 -13.11 11.69 -19.29
C ILE A 340 -14.03 11.85 -18.08
N LEU A 341 -15.35 11.81 -18.29
CA LEU A 341 -16.34 11.97 -17.24
C LEU A 341 -16.29 10.82 -16.22
N ARG A 342 -16.09 9.59 -16.67
CA ARG A 342 -15.94 8.41 -15.82
C ARG A 342 -14.77 8.59 -14.84
N HIS A 343 -13.61 9.02 -15.33
CA HIS A 343 -12.45 9.28 -14.48
C HIS A 343 -12.67 10.41 -13.47
N LYS A 344 -13.34 11.49 -13.87
CA LYS A 344 -13.74 12.56 -12.92
C LYS A 344 -14.67 12.06 -11.83
N LEU A 345 -15.65 11.22 -12.22
CA LEU A 345 -16.62 10.65 -11.28
C LEU A 345 -15.94 9.67 -10.29
N ASP A 346 -15.02 8.84 -10.77
CA ASP A 346 -14.28 7.92 -9.91
C ASP A 346 -13.37 8.66 -8.91
N ALA A 347 -12.71 9.73 -9.34
CA ALA A 347 -11.94 10.60 -8.45
C ALA A 347 -12.84 11.28 -7.42
N ALA A 348 -14.02 11.77 -7.82
CA ALA A 348 -14.97 12.40 -6.91
C ALA A 348 -15.52 11.41 -5.87
N LYS A 349 -15.84 10.18 -6.27
CA LYS A 349 -16.26 9.10 -5.35
C LYS A 349 -15.19 8.82 -4.30
N ALA A 350 -13.93 8.70 -4.72
CA ALA A 350 -12.82 8.46 -3.81
C ALA A 350 -12.64 9.59 -2.79
N MET A 351 -12.73 10.85 -3.23
CA MET A 351 -12.61 12.01 -2.34
C MET A 351 -13.79 12.15 -1.38
N LEU A 352 -15.02 11.86 -1.83
CA LEU A 352 -16.20 11.89 -0.97
C LEU A 352 -16.17 10.79 0.10
N ALA A 353 -15.60 9.63 -0.23
CA ALA A 353 -15.46 8.51 0.71
C ALA A 353 -14.50 8.84 1.85
N SER A 354 -13.43 9.64 1.62
CA SER A 354 -12.47 10.06 2.66
C SER A 354 -13.02 11.12 3.63
N ARG A 355 -14.11 11.80 3.29
CA ARG A 355 -14.76 12.88 4.06
C ARG A 355 -13.90 14.12 4.34
N ASP A 356 -12.75 14.24 3.70
CA ASP A 356 -11.77 15.32 3.96
C ASP A 356 -12.07 16.61 3.18
N ALA A 357 -13.07 16.59 2.30
CA ALA A 357 -13.40 17.71 1.42
C ALA A 357 -14.91 17.93 1.29
N SER A 358 -15.31 19.19 1.18
CA SER A 358 -16.69 19.57 0.85
C SER A 358 -17.04 19.21 -0.61
N SER A 359 -18.33 19.02 -0.91
CA SER A 359 -18.76 18.76 -2.29
C SER A 359 -18.31 19.85 -3.28
N ALA A 360 -18.19 21.11 -2.84
CA ALA A 360 -17.71 22.21 -3.66
C ALA A 360 -16.20 22.04 -3.99
N GLU A 361 -15.38 21.69 -3.01
CA GLU A 361 -13.95 21.40 -3.20
C GLU A 361 -13.76 20.17 -4.09
N VAL A 362 -14.55 19.12 -3.89
CA VAL A 362 -14.52 17.92 -4.74
C VAL A 362 -14.82 18.29 -6.20
N ALA A 363 -15.84 19.11 -6.46
CA ALA A 363 -16.15 19.54 -7.82
C ALA A 363 -14.98 20.26 -8.49
N ILE A 364 -14.31 21.16 -7.77
CA ILE A 364 -13.14 21.90 -8.28
C ILE A 364 -11.96 20.95 -8.51
N ARG A 365 -11.60 20.15 -7.51
CA ARG A 365 -10.44 19.26 -7.55
C ARG A 365 -10.56 18.12 -8.57
N CYS A 366 -11.79 17.68 -8.85
CA CYS A 366 -12.07 16.68 -9.88
C CYS A 366 -12.33 17.29 -11.27
N GLY A 367 -12.16 18.62 -11.44
CA GLY A 367 -12.25 19.30 -12.73
C GLY A 367 -13.65 19.36 -13.31
N PHE A 368 -14.71 19.35 -12.50
CA PHE A 368 -16.07 19.66 -12.95
C PHE A 368 -16.22 21.16 -13.20
N THR A 369 -16.96 21.53 -14.23
CA THR A 369 -17.16 22.92 -14.61
C THR A 369 -17.95 23.73 -13.56
N SER A 370 -18.79 23.06 -12.77
CA SER A 370 -19.51 23.63 -11.63
C SER A 370 -19.96 22.54 -10.67
N LEU A 371 -20.30 22.96 -9.43
CA LEU A 371 -20.90 22.09 -8.43
C LEU A 371 -22.22 21.49 -8.93
N GLN A 372 -23.06 22.30 -9.58
CA GLN A 372 -24.33 21.87 -10.14
C GLN A 372 -24.15 20.80 -11.21
N TYR A 373 -23.15 20.95 -12.07
CA TYR A 373 -22.83 19.93 -13.07
C TYR A 373 -22.39 18.62 -12.44
N MET A 374 -21.56 18.65 -11.39
CA MET A 374 -21.21 17.45 -10.64
C MET A 374 -22.46 16.75 -10.07
N TYR A 375 -23.37 17.51 -9.46
CA TYR A 375 -24.63 16.94 -8.96
C TYR A 375 -25.47 16.29 -10.07
N ALA A 376 -25.60 16.94 -11.23
CA ALA A 376 -26.31 16.39 -12.39
C ALA A 376 -25.65 15.07 -12.88
N VAL A 377 -24.31 15.01 -12.90
CA VAL A 377 -23.58 13.80 -13.26
C VAL A 377 -23.83 12.68 -12.25
N PHE A 378 -23.74 12.95 -10.95
CA PHE A 378 -24.00 11.96 -9.91
C PHE A 378 -25.41 11.39 -10.01
N ARG A 379 -26.43 12.26 -10.20
CA ARG A 379 -27.82 11.82 -10.40
C ARG A 379 -27.99 10.95 -11.63
N ARG A 380 -27.34 11.31 -12.75
CA ARG A 380 -27.46 10.58 -14.01
C ARG A 380 -26.74 9.22 -13.98
N GLU A 381 -25.56 9.17 -13.41
CA GLU A 381 -24.68 7.98 -13.47
C GLU A 381 -24.85 7.03 -12.26
N LEU A 382 -25.32 7.54 -11.12
CA LEU A 382 -25.37 6.80 -9.86
C LEU A 382 -26.75 6.86 -9.17
N ASP A 383 -27.74 7.52 -9.74
CA ASP A 383 -29.08 7.75 -9.18
C ASP A 383 -29.09 8.37 -7.76
N CYS A 384 -27.99 9.01 -7.35
CA CYS A 384 -27.86 9.65 -6.04
C CYS A 384 -27.14 10.99 -6.14
N THR A 385 -27.23 11.81 -5.09
CA THR A 385 -26.42 13.02 -4.95
C THR A 385 -25.03 12.68 -4.38
N PRO A 386 -24.02 13.57 -4.54
CA PRO A 386 -22.73 13.41 -3.89
C PRO A 386 -22.83 13.21 -2.36
N ARG A 387 -23.76 13.86 -1.70
CA ARG A 387 -24.00 13.72 -0.26
C ARG A 387 -24.62 12.37 0.09
N GLU A 388 -25.65 11.94 -0.64
CA GLU A 388 -26.26 10.60 -0.46
C GLU A 388 -25.21 9.50 -0.69
N TYR A 389 -24.33 9.67 -1.68
CA TYR A 389 -23.21 8.75 -1.91
C TYR A 389 -22.26 8.70 -0.69
N GLN A 390 -21.86 9.85 -0.19
CA GLN A 390 -20.99 9.97 1.00
C GLN A 390 -21.60 9.29 2.23
N ASP A 391 -22.89 9.50 2.47
CA ASP A 391 -23.62 8.89 3.56
C ASP A 391 -23.75 7.37 3.41
N SER A 392 -23.96 6.87 2.18
CA SER A 392 -24.07 5.44 1.89
C SER A 392 -22.75 4.70 2.15
N VAL A 393 -21.61 5.28 1.76
CA VAL A 393 -20.28 4.72 2.00
C VAL A 393 -19.96 4.68 3.50
N ALA A 394 -20.35 5.72 4.23
CA ALA A 394 -20.18 5.78 5.67
C ALA A 394 -20.96 4.69 6.42
N ASN A 395 -22.20 4.47 6.01
CA ASN A 395 -23.05 3.44 6.62
C ASN A 395 -22.57 2.02 6.28
N ALA A 396 -21.94 1.83 5.12
CA ALA A 396 -21.33 0.56 4.73
C ALA A 396 -20.04 0.25 5.52
N SER A 397 -19.34 1.29 5.99
CA SER A 397 -18.08 1.17 6.76
C SER A 397 -18.29 1.11 8.28
N ALA A 398 -19.50 1.37 8.77
CA ALA A 398 -19.83 1.25 10.20
C ALA A 398 -19.94 -0.24 10.59
N PRO A 399 -19.26 -0.71 11.64
CA PRO A 399 -19.43 -2.08 12.13
C PRO A 399 -20.88 -2.27 12.52
N ARG A 400 -21.55 -3.29 11.99
CA ARG A 400 -22.88 -3.69 12.43
C ARG A 400 -22.75 -4.11 13.91
N LEU A 401 -23.16 -3.23 14.82
CA LEU A 401 -23.41 -3.61 16.20
C LEU A 401 -24.53 -4.67 16.16
N SER A 402 -24.16 -5.92 16.29
CA SER A 402 -25.11 -6.98 16.58
C SER A 402 -25.78 -6.62 17.92
N THR A 403 -27.02 -6.23 17.87
CA THR A 403 -27.90 -6.14 19.03
C THR A 403 -28.06 -7.52 19.66
N PRO A 404 -28.19 -7.58 21.00
CA PRO A 404 -28.08 -8.79 21.82
C PRO A 404 -29.10 -9.86 21.54
#